data_82d4740b7730a363cbab8e2d9662a28b
#
_entry.id   82d4740b7730a363cbab8e2d9662a28b
#
_cell.length_a   1.000
_cell.length_b   1.000
_cell.length_c   1.000
_cell.angle_alpha   90.00
_cell.angle_beta   90.00
_cell.angle_gamma   90.00
#
_symmetry.space_group_name_H-M   'P 1'
#
loop_
_entity.id
_entity.type
_entity.pdbx_description
1 polymer ?
#
loop_
_entity_poly.entity_id
_entity_poly.type
_entity_poly.pdbx_seq_one_letter_code
_entity_poly.pdbx_strand_id
1 'polypeptide(L)'
;FIAGGIFMWGILLASICGFAIVLEKLWLFFTKEKDYTNEYRRQLFKLLLTESKDEIVKVTETKKDSVSTVITKIMKSIDLDLDKMEDVEREYIEEIIREAVLAQTGELEKGMWLLGAVVNTAPQLGLLGTVTGMIASFSALTANNADSAKAVAAGISEALYTTAFGLIVAIPSLVFYNYFNRRIDAIILEMERAALHFLTRIKKHEIVCKDAQLECVIKEKNISICERN
;
A
#
# COMPACT_ATOMS: atom_id res chain seq x y z
N PHE A 1 -6.91 -15.91 31.30
CA PHE A 1 -6.83 -14.46 31.50
C PHE A 1 -6.62 -14.07 32.95
N ILE A 2 -7.29 -14.71 33.89
CA ILE A 2 -7.14 -14.44 35.34
C ILE A 2 -5.71 -14.77 35.82
N ALA A 3 -5.04 -15.73 35.19
CA ALA A 3 -3.69 -16.19 35.55
C ALA A 3 -2.53 -15.35 34.97
N GLY A 4 -2.77 -14.36 34.15
CA GLY A 4 -1.72 -13.56 33.48
C GLY A 4 -1.71 -12.06 33.84
N GLY A 5 -2.41 -11.65 34.88
CA GLY A 5 -2.40 -10.29 35.43
C GLY A 5 -2.95 -9.20 34.50
N ILE A 6 -2.69 -7.94 34.87
CA ILE A 6 -3.26 -6.75 34.20
C ILE A 6 -2.76 -6.60 32.75
N PHE A 7 -1.54 -7.03 32.44
CA PHE A 7 -0.94 -6.92 31.09
C PHE A 7 -1.61 -7.82 30.06
N MET A 8 -2.26 -8.90 30.52
CA MET A 8 -3.01 -9.80 29.65
C MET A 8 -4.17 -9.08 28.93
N TRP A 9 -4.80 -8.09 29.58
CA TRP A 9 -5.86 -7.29 28.97
C TRP A 9 -5.32 -6.40 27.84
N GLY A 10 -4.10 -5.86 28.01
CA GLY A 10 -3.42 -5.09 26.95
C GLY A 10 -3.12 -5.97 25.72
N ILE A 11 -2.62 -7.21 25.96
CA ILE A 11 -2.33 -8.17 24.90
C ILE A 11 -3.64 -8.62 24.22
N LEU A 12 -4.72 -8.84 24.96
CA LEU A 12 -6.03 -9.16 24.39
C LEU A 12 -6.54 -8.07 23.46
N LEU A 13 -6.47 -6.81 23.91
CA LEU A 13 -6.90 -5.67 23.12
C LEU A 13 -6.06 -5.54 21.85
N ALA A 14 -4.74 -5.68 21.94
CA ALA A 14 -3.83 -5.72 20.79
C ALA A 14 -4.19 -6.86 19.82
N SER A 15 -4.53 -8.05 20.33
CA SER A 15 -4.94 -9.20 19.54
C SER A 15 -6.23 -8.92 18.76
N ILE A 16 -7.24 -8.35 19.39
CA ILE A 16 -8.52 -8.00 18.74
C ILE A 16 -8.29 -6.97 17.63
N CYS A 17 -7.52 -5.91 17.93
CA CYS A 17 -7.18 -4.89 16.93
C CYS A 17 -6.40 -5.48 15.76
N GLY A 18 -5.37 -6.28 16.03
CA GLY A 18 -4.58 -6.93 14.99
C GLY A 18 -5.41 -7.85 14.11
N PHE A 19 -6.26 -8.67 14.72
CA PHE A 19 -7.16 -9.59 14.00
C PHE A 19 -8.18 -8.85 13.13
N ALA A 20 -8.77 -7.76 13.63
CA ALA A 20 -9.70 -6.94 12.86
C ALA A 20 -9.04 -6.36 11.59
N ILE A 21 -7.82 -5.84 11.71
CA ILE A 21 -7.06 -5.29 10.58
C ILE A 21 -6.70 -6.40 9.58
N VAL A 22 -6.28 -7.57 10.07
CA VAL A 22 -5.97 -8.72 9.20
C VAL A 22 -7.19 -9.12 8.38
N LEU A 23 -8.38 -9.22 9.00
CA LEU A 23 -9.62 -9.54 8.31
C LEU A 23 -10.01 -8.46 7.28
N GLU A 24 -9.91 -7.18 7.66
CA GLU A 24 -10.18 -6.05 6.75
C GLU A 24 -9.28 -6.11 5.51
N LYS A 25 -7.97 -6.31 5.71
CA LYS A 25 -6.99 -6.39 4.61
C LYS A 25 -7.18 -7.62 3.74
N LEU A 26 -7.43 -8.78 4.33
CA LEU A 26 -7.75 -9.99 3.57
C LEU A 26 -8.98 -9.74 2.68
N TRP A 27 -10.06 -9.18 3.25
CA TRP A 27 -11.26 -8.88 2.49
C TRP A 27 -11.00 -7.89 1.35
N LEU A 28 -10.21 -6.83 1.59
CA LEU A 28 -9.83 -5.84 0.59
C LEU A 28 -9.05 -6.50 -0.56
N PHE A 29 -8.03 -7.29 -0.26
CA PHE A 29 -7.21 -7.94 -1.29
C PHE A 29 -7.96 -9.03 -2.04
N PHE A 30 -8.84 -9.77 -1.38
CA PHE A 30 -9.64 -10.80 -2.04
C PHE A 30 -10.78 -10.23 -2.89
N THR A 31 -11.30 -9.03 -2.57
CA THR A 31 -12.44 -8.44 -3.28
C THR A 31 -12.03 -7.43 -4.34
N LYS A 32 -11.14 -6.49 -3.99
CA LYS A 32 -10.75 -5.40 -4.89
C LYS A 32 -9.61 -5.79 -5.83
N GLU A 33 -8.58 -6.45 -5.31
CA GLU A 33 -7.36 -6.72 -6.08
C GLU A 33 -7.37 -8.08 -6.81
N LYS A 34 -8.45 -8.87 -6.68
CA LYS A 34 -8.62 -10.14 -7.38
C LYS A 34 -8.73 -9.96 -8.89
N ASP A 35 -9.31 -8.85 -9.33
CA ASP A 35 -9.57 -8.56 -10.75
C ASP A 35 -8.31 -8.16 -11.52
N TYR A 36 -7.21 -7.84 -10.82
CA TYR A 36 -5.93 -7.48 -11.43
C TYR A 36 -5.12 -8.73 -11.80
N THR A 37 -5.60 -9.45 -12.81
CA THR A 37 -4.95 -10.65 -13.35
C THR A 37 -3.85 -10.29 -14.34
N ASN A 38 -2.85 -11.16 -14.53
CA ASN A 38 -1.79 -10.97 -15.53
C ASN A 38 -2.32 -10.74 -16.96
N GLU A 39 -3.45 -11.32 -17.29
CA GLU A 39 -4.14 -11.14 -18.57
C GLU A 39 -4.73 -9.72 -18.69
N TYR A 40 -5.44 -9.26 -17.64
CA TYR A 40 -5.99 -7.91 -17.60
C TYR A 40 -4.87 -6.85 -17.64
N ARG A 41 -3.77 -7.07 -16.93
CA ARG A 41 -2.59 -6.21 -16.98
C ARG A 41 -2.06 -6.04 -18.41
N ARG A 42 -1.91 -7.14 -19.14
CA ARG A 42 -1.45 -7.09 -20.54
C ARG A 42 -2.44 -6.36 -21.46
N GLN A 43 -3.73 -6.57 -21.26
CA GLN A 43 -4.78 -5.86 -22.00
C GLN A 43 -4.75 -4.37 -21.69
N LEU A 44 -4.66 -3.99 -20.41
CA LEU A 44 -4.58 -2.61 -19.96
C LEU A 44 -3.38 -1.87 -20.55
N PHE A 45 -2.19 -2.49 -20.55
CA PHE A 45 -1.02 -1.89 -21.18
C PHE A 45 -1.16 -1.74 -22.70
N LYS A 46 -1.81 -2.68 -23.39
CA LYS A 46 -2.11 -2.53 -24.82
C LYS A 46 -3.11 -1.39 -25.06
N LEU A 47 -4.18 -1.32 -24.26
CA LEU A 47 -5.17 -0.24 -24.33
C LEU A 47 -4.54 1.14 -24.11
N LEU A 48 -3.65 1.27 -23.10
CA LEU A 48 -2.93 2.50 -22.82
C LEU A 48 -2.06 2.96 -24.00
N LEU A 49 -1.61 2.07 -24.86
CA LEU A 49 -0.76 2.39 -26.01
C LEU A 49 -1.53 2.64 -27.31
N THR A 50 -2.73 2.10 -27.47
CA THR A 50 -3.40 1.98 -28.77
C THR A 50 -4.74 2.70 -28.86
N GLU A 51 -5.51 2.77 -27.74
CA GLU A 51 -6.92 3.18 -27.77
C GLU A 51 -7.16 4.65 -27.38
N SER A 52 -8.36 5.15 -27.67
CA SER A 52 -8.77 6.50 -27.31
C SER A 52 -8.99 6.67 -25.81
N LYS A 53 -8.97 7.93 -25.31
CA LYS A 53 -9.22 8.28 -23.91
C LYS A 53 -10.52 7.66 -23.38
N ASP A 54 -11.61 7.78 -24.18
CA ASP A 54 -12.94 7.35 -23.75
C ASP A 54 -13.05 5.81 -23.61
N GLU A 55 -12.36 5.06 -24.43
CA GLU A 55 -12.33 3.59 -24.33
C GLU A 55 -11.52 3.14 -23.11
N ILE A 56 -10.39 3.77 -22.83
CA ILE A 56 -9.59 3.50 -21.63
C ILE A 56 -10.43 3.75 -20.38
N VAL A 57 -11.10 4.89 -20.28
CA VAL A 57 -11.97 5.25 -19.14
C VAL A 57 -13.09 4.24 -18.98
N LYS A 58 -13.80 3.86 -20.02
CA LYS A 58 -14.88 2.84 -19.97
C LYS A 58 -14.40 1.51 -19.43
N VAL A 59 -13.23 1.04 -19.87
CA VAL A 59 -12.68 -0.25 -19.40
C VAL A 59 -12.21 -0.16 -17.95
N THR A 60 -11.57 0.93 -17.57
CA THR A 60 -11.02 1.10 -16.21
C THR A 60 -12.10 1.42 -15.17
N GLU A 61 -13.18 2.10 -15.52
CA GLU A 61 -14.31 2.35 -14.62
C GLU A 61 -15.10 1.09 -14.23
N THR A 62 -15.12 0.08 -15.10
CA THR A 62 -15.77 -1.20 -14.77
C THR A 62 -15.00 -2.02 -13.74
N LYS A 63 -13.73 -1.70 -13.53
CA LYS A 63 -12.84 -2.39 -12.59
C LYS A 63 -12.61 -1.55 -11.34
N LYS A 64 -12.55 -2.22 -10.18
CA LYS A 64 -12.37 -1.56 -8.87
C LYS A 64 -10.96 -1.73 -8.30
N ASP A 65 -10.04 -2.27 -9.08
CA ASP A 65 -8.64 -2.44 -8.66
C ASP A 65 -7.90 -1.09 -8.57
N SER A 66 -6.87 -1.04 -7.77
CA SER A 66 -6.12 0.18 -7.47
C SER A 66 -5.45 0.79 -8.71
N VAL A 67 -4.92 -0.04 -9.60
CA VAL A 67 -4.28 0.41 -10.85
C VAL A 67 -5.29 1.08 -11.78
N SER A 68 -6.45 0.45 -12.00
CA SER A 68 -7.52 1.02 -12.84
C SER A 68 -8.07 2.31 -12.26
N THR A 69 -8.18 2.39 -10.92
CA THR A 69 -8.62 3.62 -10.21
C THR A 69 -7.66 4.78 -10.46
N VAL A 70 -6.35 4.53 -10.37
CA VAL A 70 -5.31 5.55 -10.65
C VAL A 70 -5.39 6.00 -12.10
N ILE A 71 -5.46 5.08 -13.06
CA ILE A 71 -5.55 5.41 -14.49
C ILE A 71 -6.81 6.21 -14.79
N THR A 72 -7.96 5.81 -14.25
CA THR A 72 -9.22 6.54 -14.42
C THR A 72 -9.11 7.97 -13.87
N LYS A 73 -8.50 8.13 -12.68
CA LYS A 73 -8.30 9.45 -12.06
C LYS A 73 -7.39 10.33 -12.92
N ILE A 74 -6.28 9.79 -13.40
CA ILE A 74 -5.36 10.47 -14.31
C ILE A 74 -6.10 10.90 -15.58
N MET A 75 -6.83 9.99 -16.24
CA MET A 75 -7.55 10.28 -17.48
C MET A 75 -8.65 11.34 -17.31
N LYS A 76 -9.33 11.37 -16.17
CA LYS A 76 -10.36 12.39 -15.87
C LYS A 76 -9.77 13.75 -15.54
N SER A 77 -8.61 13.80 -14.90
CA SER A 77 -7.93 15.05 -14.54
C SER A 77 -7.24 15.69 -15.74
N ILE A 78 -6.87 14.90 -16.75
CA ILE A 78 -6.25 15.39 -17.97
C ILE A 78 -7.34 15.65 -19.00
N ASP A 79 -7.87 16.88 -19.01
CA ASP A 79 -8.83 17.34 -20.03
C ASP A 79 -8.08 17.94 -21.24
N LEU A 80 -7.11 17.19 -21.76
CA LEU A 80 -6.18 17.66 -22.77
C LEU A 80 -6.49 17.08 -24.15
N ASP A 81 -6.61 17.99 -25.09
CA ASP A 81 -6.36 17.71 -26.52
C ASP A 81 -4.86 17.36 -26.63
N LEU A 82 -4.56 16.07 -26.73
CA LEU A 82 -3.17 15.54 -26.80
C LEU A 82 -2.37 16.16 -27.97
N ASP A 83 -3.06 16.76 -28.91
CA ASP A 83 -2.47 17.37 -30.12
C ASP A 83 -1.88 18.78 -29.92
N LYS A 84 -2.04 19.40 -28.74
CA LYS A 84 -1.62 20.80 -28.47
C LYS A 84 -0.72 20.97 -27.27
N MET A 85 -0.06 19.90 -26.78
CA MET A 85 0.73 19.96 -25.56
C MET A 85 2.07 20.69 -25.74
N GLU A 86 2.30 21.73 -24.94
CA GLU A 86 3.59 22.39 -24.72
C GLU A 86 4.36 21.76 -23.54
N ASP A 87 5.68 21.98 -23.46
CA ASP A 87 6.57 21.42 -22.43
C ASP A 87 6.10 21.70 -20.97
N VAL A 88 5.42 22.83 -20.73
CA VAL A 88 4.88 23.21 -19.41
C VAL A 88 3.74 22.28 -18.95
N GLU A 89 2.95 21.76 -19.89
CA GLU A 89 1.83 20.87 -19.57
C GLU A 89 2.31 19.48 -19.12
N ARG A 90 3.49 19.08 -19.51
CA ARG A 90 4.09 17.81 -19.14
C ARG A 90 4.41 17.73 -17.64
N GLU A 91 5.03 18.77 -17.07
CA GLU A 91 5.34 18.84 -15.63
C GLU A 91 4.02 18.77 -14.82
N TYR A 92 2.98 19.42 -15.29
CA TYR A 92 1.64 19.36 -14.72
C TYR A 92 1.05 17.93 -14.75
N ILE A 93 1.23 17.19 -15.83
CA ILE A 93 0.75 15.80 -15.93
C ILE A 93 1.53 14.88 -14.99
N GLU A 94 2.84 15.05 -14.89
CA GLU A 94 3.67 14.28 -13.96
C GLU A 94 3.22 14.51 -12.50
N GLU A 95 2.82 15.73 -12.16
CA GLU A 95 2.28 16.07 -10.83
C GLU A 95 0.91 15.41 -10.57
N ILE A 96 -0.02 15.45 -11.54
CA ILE A 96 -1.32 14.75 -11.46
C ILE A 96 -1.11 13.24 -11.24
N ILE A 97 -0.19 12.64 -11.98
CA ILE A 97 0.14 11.22 -11.85
C ILE A 97 0.65 10.93 -10.44
N ARG A 98 1.59 11.73 -9.97
CA ARG A 98 2.18 11.59 -8.63
C ARG A 98 1.10 11.70 -7.55
N GLU A 99 0.24 12.70 -7.64
CA GLU A 99 -0.86 12.88 -6.71
C GLU A 99 -1.83 11.68 -6.71
N ALA A 100 -2.19 11.18 -7.89
CA ALA A 100 -3.10 10.05 -8.03
C ALA A 100 -2.52 8.77 -7.41
N VAL A 101 -1.22 8.48 -7.64
CA VAL A 101 -0.52 7.32 -7.08
C VAL A 101 -0.39 7.46 -5.56
N LEU A 102 0.02 8.63 -5.05
CA LEU A 102 0.14 8.87 -3.61
C LEU A 102 -1.19 8.71 -2.88
N ALA A 103 -2.27 9.26 -3.44
CA ALA A 103 -3.61 9.14 -2.84
C ALA A 103 -4.05 7.67 -2.74
N GLN A 104 -3.79 6.86 -3.77
CA GLN A 104 -4.15 5.45 -3.78
C GLN A 104 -3.24 4.62 -2.85
N THR A 105 -1.96 4.97 -2.76
CA THR A 105 -1.02 4.35 -1.81
C THR A 105 -1.49 4.56 -0.38
N GLY A 106 -1.90 5.77 -0.01
CA GLY A 106 -2.45 6.07 1.32
C GLY A 106 -3.67 5.21 1.68
N GLU A 107 -4.55 4.93 0.73
CA GLU A 107 -5.69 4.03 0.94
C GLU A 107 -5.27 2.57 1.13
N LEU A 108 -4.26 2.10 0.38
CA LEU A 108 -3.73 0.74 0.51
C LEU A 108 -3.01 0.53 1.85
N GLU A 109 -2.25 1.52 2.31
CA GLU A 109 -1.48 1.48 3.57
C GLU A 109 -2.33 1.74 4.81
N LYS A 110 -3.56 2.20 4.65
CA LYS A 110 -4.47 2.51 5.76
C LYS A 110 -4.56 1.34 6.74
N GLY A 111 -4.33 1.61 8.04
CA GLY A 111 -4.34 0.61 9.10
C GLY A 111 -3.07 -0.24 9.24
N MET A 112 -2.15 -0.25 8.27
CA MET A 112 -0.92 -1.04 8.35
C MET A 112 -0.01 -0.60 9.51
N TRP A 113 0.03 0.71 9.82
CA TRP A 113 0.77 1.23 10.96
C TRP A 113 0.30 0.62 12.29
N LEU A 114 -1.03 0.40 12.44
CA LEU A 114 -1.61 -0.17 13.66
C LEU A 114 -1.27 -1.68 13.76
N LEU A 115 -1.30 -2.41 12.64
CA LEU A 115 -0.84 -3.80 12.63
C LEU A 115 0.65 -3.90 12.98
N GLY A 116 1.48 -3.00 12.46
CA GLY A 116 2.90 -2.87 12.82
C GLY A 116 3.10 -2.53 14.30
N ALA A 117 2.25 -1.67 14.86
CA ALA A 117 2.25 -1.38 16.30
C ALA A 117 1.94 -2.64 17.14
N VAL A 118 0.92 -3.42 16.77
CA VAL A 118 0.59 -4.69 17.45
C VAL A 118 1.77 -5.66 17.43
N VAL A 119 2.41 -5.84 16.27
CA VAL A 119 3.59 -6.71 16.09
C VAL A 119 4.70 -6.34 17.08
N ASN A 120 4.95 -5.05 17.28
CA ASN A 120 6.01 -4.58 18.15
C ASN A 120 5.60 -4.55 19.62
N THR A 121 4.38 -4.09 19.95
CA THR A 121 3.96 -3.87 21.35
C THR A 121 3.54 -5.15 22.07
N ALA A 122 2.98 -6.15 21.36
CA ALA A 122 2.51 -7.37 22.00
C ALA A 122 3.66 -8.15 22.73
N PRO A 123 4.85 -8.35 22.13
CA PRO A 123 5.97 -8.98 22.84
C PRO A 123 6.50 -8.12 23.97
N GLN A 124 6.51 -6.79 23.81
CA GLN A 124 6.98 -5.87 24.85
C GLN A 124 6.06 -5.90 26.08
N LEU A 125 4.74 -5.95 25.86
CA LEU A 125 3.78 -6.14 26.95
C LEU A 125 3.98 -7.50 27.64
N GLY A 126 4.27 -8.54 26.88
CA GLY A 126 4.64 -9.85 27.45
C GLY A 126 5.89 -9.79 28.31
N LEU A 127 6.95 -9.13 27.82
CA LEU A 127 8.19 -8.93 28.58
C LEU A 127 7.95 -8.09 29.83
N LEU A 128 7.17 -7.02 29.74
CA LEU A 128 6.82 -6.19 30.88
C LEU A 128 6.07 -7.01 31.95
N GLY A 129 5.18 -7.92 31.52
CA GLY A 129 4.50 -8.85 32.40
C GLY A 129 5.46 -9.77 33.16
N THR A 130 6.54 -10.26 32.52
CA THR A 130 7.55 -11.07 33.23
C THR A 130 8.34 -10.26 34.27
N VAL A 131 8.75 -9.04 33.91
CA VAL A 131 9.50 -8.17 34.83
C VAL A 131 8.66 -7.86 36.07
N THR A 132 7.42 -7.43 35.90
CA THR A 132 6.52 -7.08 37.01
C THR A 132 6.11 -8.30 37.82
N GLY A 133 5.87 -9.44 37.18
CA GLY A 133 5.56 -10.70 37.89
C GLY A 133 6.72 -11.20 38.72
N MET A 134 7.97 -11.09 38.25
CA MET A 134 9.17 -11.43 39.04
C MET A 134 9.35 -10.46 40.22
N ILE A 135 9.17 -9.16 40.02
CA ILE A 135 9.24 -8.17 41.08
C ILE A 135 8.22 -8.51 42.22
N ALA A 136 6.99 -8.80 41.84
CA ALA A 136 5.93 -9.19 42.75
C ALA A 136 6.30 -10.49 43.53
N SER A 137 6.87 -11.48 42.80
CA SER A 137 7.31 -12.74 43.40
C SER A 137 8.42 -12.55 44.47
N PHE A 138 9.42 -11.75 44.15
CA PHE A 138 10.50 -11.46 45.12
C PHE A 138 10.02 -10.61 46.29
N SER A 139 9.07 -9.71 46.11
CA SER A 139 8.46 -8.94 47.19
C SER A 139 7.69 -9.85 48.18
N ALA A 140 7.07 -10.92 47.70
CA ALA A 140 6.38 -11.90 48.51
C ALA A 140 7.35 -12.74 49.40
N LEU A 141 8.59 -12.98 48.95
CA LEU A 141 9.63 -13.67 49.71
C LEU A 141 10.04 -12.87 50.98
N THR A 142 10.08 -11.54 50.86
CA THR A 142 10.50 -10.68 52.02
C THR A 142 9.43 -10.56 53.08
N ALA A 143 8.20 -10.97 52.84
CA ALA A 143 7.08 -10.92 53.77
C ALA A 143 7.04 -12.06 54.82
N ASN A 144 8.06 -12.94 54.85
CA ASN A 144 8.25 -14.01 55.84
C ASN A 144 7.04 -14.95 56.13
N ASN A 145 6.25 -15.29 55.09
CA ASN A 145 5.14 -16.21 55.19
C ASN A 145 5.54 -17.68 54.93
N ALA A 146 4.98 -18.62 55.65
CA ALA A 146 5.25 -20.05 55.49
C ALA A 146 4.97 -20.59 54.04
N ASP A 147 4.13 -19.87 53.26
CA ASP A 147 3.76 -20.20 51.88
C ASP A 147 4.53 -19.39 50.82
N SER A 148 5.64 -18.72 51.20
CA SER A 148 6.41 -17.85 50.29
C SER A 148 6.89 -18.55 49.02
N ALA A 149 7.32 -19.80 49.09
CA ALA A 149 7.75 -20.58 47.94
C ALA A 149 6.63 -20.83 46.92
N LYS A 150 5.41 -21.08 47.37
CA LYS A 150 4.24 -21.23 46.50
C LYS A 150 3.86 -19.91 45.81
N ALA A 151 3.90 -18.79 46.56
CA ALA A 151 3.61 -17.49 46.03
C ALA A 151 4.60 -17.07 44.92
N VAL A 152 5.90 -17.37 45.12
CA VAL A 152 6.95 -17.13 44.11
C VAL A 152 6.73 -17.99 42.84
N ALA A 153 6.47 -19.29 43.04
CA ALA A 153 6.20 -20.18 41.88
C ALA A 153 4.98 -19.73 41.08
N ALA A 154 3.92 -19.28 41.77
CA ALA A 154 2.71 -18.76 41.14
C ALA A 154 3.00 -17.49 40.33
N GLY A 155 3.73 -16.51 40.88
CA GLY A 155 4.05 -15.26 40.21
C GLY A 155 5.01 -15.44 39.02
N ILE A 156 5.98 -16.36 39.13
CA ILE A 156 6.84 -16.71 37.96
C ILE A 156 6.00 -17.37 36.88
N SER A 157 5.09 -18.30 37.20
CA SER A 157 4.22 -18.94 36.24
C SER A 157 3.33 -17.93 35.52
N GLU A 158 2.72 -16.99 36.26
CA GLU A 158 1.91 -15.90 35.71
C GLU A 158 2.71 -15.05 34.72
N ALA A 159 3.93 -14.69 35.09
CA ALA A 159 4.85 -13.92 34.26
C ALA A 159 5.15 -14.64 32.93
N LEU A 160 5.49 -15.94 32.98
CA LEU A 160 5.79 -16.74 31.78
C LEU A 160 4.57 -16.86 30.84
N TYR A 161 3.36 -17.03 31.38
CA TYR A 161 2.15 -17.05 30.58
C TYR A 161 1.95 -15.73 29.80
N THR A 162 2.20 -14.60 30.43
CA THR A 162 2.04 -13.28 29.79
C THR A 162 2.96 -13.13 28.57
N THR A 163 4.22 -13.57 28.69
CA THR A 163 5.15 -13.55 27.56
C THR A 163 4.74 -14.53 26.45
N ALA A 164 4.34 -15.74 26.83
CA ALA A 164 3.88 -16.72 25.85
C ALA A 164 2.70 -16.19 25.02
N PHE A 165 1.70 -15.58 25.66
CA PHE A 165 0.57 -14.99 24.97
C PHE A 165 0.96 -13.77 24.12
N GLY A 166 1.88 -12.93 24.58
CA GLY A 166 2.43 -11.83 23.78
C GLY A 166 3.04 -12.31 22.47
N LEU A 167 3.81 -13.40 22.51
CA LEU A 167 4.42 -14.01 21.32
C LEU A 167 3.39 -14.72 20.43
N ILE A 168 2.40 -15.41 20.99
CA ILE A 168 1.32 -16.05 20.24
C ILE A 168 0.53 -15.02 19.40
N VAL A 169 0.37 -13.80 19.91
CA VAL A 169 -0.27 -12.70 19.16
C VAL A 169 0.67 -12.10 18.14
N ALA A 170 1.93 -11.85 18.52
CA ALA A 170 2.89 -11.14 17.69
C ALA A 170 3.32 -11.92 16.44
N ILE A 171 3.58 -13.23 16.56
CA ILE A 171 4.14 -14.04 15.48
C ILE A 171 3.17 -14.11 14.28
N PRO A 172 1.89 -14.47 14.42
CA PRO A 172 0.95 -14.44 13.30
C PRO A 172 0.77 -13.03 12.74
N SER A 173 0.68 -12.02 13.61
CA SER A 173 0.54 -10.62 13.18
C SER A 173 1.71 -10.16 12.32
N LEU A 174 2.94 -10.56 12.66
CA LEU A 174 4.16 -10.27 11.89
C LEU A 174 4.13 -10.94 10.50
N VAL A 175 3.67 -12.19 10.42
CA VAL A 175 3.54 -12.90 9.14
C VAL A 175 2.58 -12.17 8.21
N PHE A 176 1.39 -11.79 8.71
CA PHE A 176 0.41 -11.05 7.93
C PHE A 176 0.89 -9.64 7.58
N TYR A 177 1.54 -8.95 8.51
CA TYR A 177 2.12 -7.62 8.26
C TYR A 177 3.11 -7.65 7.10
N ASN A 178 4.06 -8.59 7.10
CA ASN A 178 5.03 -8.75 6.03
C ASN A 178 4.38 -9.17 4.70
N TYR A 179 3.36 -10.04 4.74
CA TYR A 179 2.62 -10.45 3.55
C TYR A 179 1.90 -9.26 2.92
N PHE A 180 1.19 -8.46 3.71
CA PHE A 180 0.45 -7.30 3.21
C PHE A 180 1.37 -6.21 2.68
N ASN A 181 2.49 -5.90 3.36
CA ASN A 181 3.47 -4.94 2.86
C ASN A 181 3.98 -5.33 1.48
N ARG A 182 4.44 -6.58 1.32
CA ARG A 182 4.90 -7.07 0.01
C ARG A 182 3.81 -6.96 -1.07
N ARG A 183 2.56 -7.19 -0.69
CA ARG A 183 1.45 -7.10 -1.63
C ARG A 183 1.16 -5.66 -2.03
N ILE A 184 1.19 -4.73 -1.07
CA ILE A 184 1.04 -3.29 -1.29
C ILE A 184 2.17 -2.77 -2.18
N ASP A 185 3.42 -3.09 -1.87
CA ASP A 185 4.59 -2.69 -2.67
C ASP A 185 4.47 -3.15 -4.14
N ALA A 186 3.99 -4.38 -4.35
CA ALA A 186 3.77 -4.91 -5.68
C ALA A 186 2.70 -4.11 -6.46
N ILE A 187 1.61 -3.71 -5.79
CA ILE A 187 0.53 -2.92 -6.40
C ILE A 187 1.04 -1.51 -6.72
N ILE A 188 1.79 -0.88 -5.80
CA ILE A 188 2.40 0.44 -6.01
C ILE A 188 3.30 0.41 -7.25
N LEU A 189 4.17 -0.58 -7.35
CA LEU A 189 5.05 -0.76 -8.51
C LEU A 189 4.28 -0.90 -9.82
N GLU A 190 3.13 -1.59 -9.82
CA GLU A 190 2.29 -1.72 -11.01
C GLU A 190 1.57 -0.40 -11.35
N MET A 191 1.15 0.38 -10.36
CA MET A 191 0.60 1.72 -10.59
C MET A 191 1.65 2.65 -11.22
N GLU A 192 2.88 2.65 -10.71
CA GLU A 192 3.99 3.41 -11.28
C GLU A 192 4.33 2.99 -12.71
N ARG A 193 4.35 1.69 -12.98
CA ARG A 193 4.56 1.17 -14.34
C ARG A 193 3.48 1.63 -15.31
N ALA A 194 2.21 1.55 -14.90
CA ALA A 194 1.09 2.00 -15.71
C ALA A 194 1.19 3.51 -16.01
N ALA A 195 1.57 4.31 -15.04
CA ALA A 195 1.81 5.74 -15.18
C ALA A 195 2.96 6.05 -16.15
N LEU A 196 4.08 5.33 -16.04
CA LEU A 196 5.22 5.49 -16.96
C LEU A 196 4.87 5.12 -18.40
N HIS A 197 4.06 4.08 -18.61
CA HIS A 197 3.57 3.73 -19.95
C HIS A 197 2.71 4.84 -20.53
N PHE A 198 1.87 5.46 -19.72
CA PHE A 198 1.07 6.59 -20.14
C PHE A 198 1.93 7.81 -20.54
N LEU A 199 2.92 8.18 -19.72
CA LEU A 199 3.87 9.25 -20.04
C LEU A 199 4.67 8.97 -21.33
N THR A 200 5.07 7.72 -21.53
CA THR A 200 5.79 7.32 -22.74
C THR A 200 4.94 7.49 -23.99
N ARG A 201 3.62 7.21 -23.90
CA ARG A 201 2.67 7.44 -24.99
C ARG A 201 2.58 8.92 -25.35
N ILE A 202 2.41 9.80 -24.33
CA ILE A 202 2.34 11.24 -24.56
C ILE A 202 3.61 11.73 -25.27
N LYS A 203 4.78 11.32 -24.79
CA LYS A 203 6.07 11.68 -25.39
C LYS A 203 6.20 11.21 -26.85
N LYS A 204 5.73 10.00 -27.16
CA LYS A 204 5.76 9.47 -28.53
C LYS A 204 4.85 10.29 -29.47
N HIS A 205 3.67 10.67 -28.98
CA HIS A 205 2.72 11.49 -29.74
C HIS A 205 3.31 12.87 -30.05
N GLU A 206 3.94 13.50 -29.05
CA GLU A 206 4.62 14.79 -29.21
C GLU A 206 5.74 14.74 -30.26
N ILE A 207 6.58 13.70 -30.25
CA ILE A 207 7.66 13.53 -31.24
C ILE A 207 7.08 13.41 -32.64
N VAL A 208 6.04 12.60 -32.84
CA VAL A 208 5.39 12.40 -34.16
C VAL A 208 4.75 13.69 -34.67
N CYS A 209 4.12 14.48 -33.79
CA CYS A 209 3.53 15.77 -34.16
C CYS A 209 4.61 16.81 -34.53
N LYS A 210 5.72 16.89 -33.79
CA LYS A 210 6.85 17.77 -34.12
C LYS A 210 7.49 17.40 -35.46
N ASP A 211 7.67 16.12 -35.75
CA ASP A 211 8.21 15.65 -37.02
C ASP A 211 7.28 15.99 -38.20
N ALA A 212 5.95 15.80 -38.03
CA ALA A 212 4.96 16.16 -39.04
C ALA A 212 4.91 17.69 -39.31
N GLN A 213 5.05 18.52 -38.26
CA GLN A 213 5.14 19.97 -38.43
C GLN A 213 6.42 20.38 -39.14
N LEU A 214 7.56 19.75 -38.82
CA LEU A 214 8.82 19.99 -39.52
C LEU A 214 8.72 19.62 -41.03
N GLU A 215 8.09 18.50 -41.34
CA GLU A 215 7.83 18.12 -42.77
C GLU A 215 6.96 19.13 -43.47
N CYS A 216 5.88 19.63 -42.82
CA CYS A 216 5.03 20.68 -43.42
C CYS A 216 5.81 21.97 -43.67
N VAL A 217 6.63 22.44 -42.73
CA VAL A 217 7.43 23.67 -42.88
C VAL A 217 8.49 23.51 -43.99
N ILE A 218 9.14 22.34 -44.08
CA ILE A 218 10.10 22.05 -45.16
C ILE A 218 9.41 22.03 -46.55
N LYS A 219 8.20 21.49 -46.61
CA LYS A 219 7.41 21.42 -47.85
C LYS A 219 6.95 22.80 -48.33
N GLU A 220 6.49 23.67 -47.40
CA GLU A 220 6.17 25.07 -47.71
C GLU A 220 7.39 25.87 -48.17
N LYS A 221 8.54 25.65 -47.50
CA LYS A 221 9.79 26.33 -47.87
C LYS A 221 10.30 25.90 -49.24
N ASN A 222 10.16 24.62 -49.61
CA ASN A 222 10.52 24.12 -50.94
C ASN A 222 9.59 24.62 -52.04
N ILE A 223 8.29 24.78 -51.75
CA ILE A 223 7.32 25.36 -52.71
C ILE A 223 7.66 26.83 -52.95
N SER A 224 7.98 27.59 -51.92
CA SER A 224 8.35 29.02 -52.05
C SER A 224 9.68 29.27 -52.80
N ILE A 225 10.53 28.25 -52.90
CA ILE A 225 11.78 28.29 -53.67
C ILE A 225 11.51 27.96 -55.15
N CYS A 226 10.54 27.05 -55.47
CA CYS A 226 10.15 26.71 -56.85
C CYS A 226 9.40 27.86 -57.51
N GLU A 227 8.67 28.72 -56.78
CA GLU A 227 7.95 29.88 -57.33
C GLU A 227 8.85 31.08 -57.62
N ARG A 228 10.12 31.07 -57.18
CA ARG A 228 11.07 32.16 -57.36
C ARG A 228 12.12 31.95 -58.43
N ASN A 229 12.07 30.79 -59.13
CA ASN A 229 12.88 30.50 -60.30
C ASN A 229 11.99 30.38 -61.57
#